data_17193ce673ed387436bb6add62d737b2
#
_entry.id   17193ce673ed387436bb6add62d737b2
#
_cell.length_a   1.000
_cell.length_b   1.000
_cell.length_c   1.000
_cell.angle_alpha   90.00
_cell.angle_beta   90.00
_cell.angle_gamma   90.00
#
_symmetry.space_group_name_H-M   'P 1'
#
loop_
_entity.id
_entity.type
_entity.pdbx_description
1 polymer ?
#
loop_
_entity_poly.entity_id
_entity_poly.type
_entity_poly.pdbx_seq_one_letter_code
_entity_poly.pdbx_strand_id
1 'polypeptide(L)'
;RQRQMCIRDRNTVDQQVGAHAVEGSASTDAPASSEGSSGLTRSLGHRTMLMIGLGSALGTGLFFGSGAAIGVAGPAAVVSYALGALLIAVIGLAMAEMATARPEPGSFGAAAGRYLGEWAGYVSRWCYWAASVIALGGEVVAAGAYLQYWWPQTSLSVFVALVALAIIVINLLSVRAFGRAEVVFSTLKVTALVAFILVALVLVLFGVPGHPATGFAHLTDHGGFMPGGMESIWLSMSIVMFAFVGVEVVPVSYTHLTLPTI
;
A
#
# COMPACT_ATOMS: atom_id res chain seq x y z
N ARG A 1 -8.99 40.13 19.65
CA ARG A 1 -8.72 40.00 21.10
C ARG A 1 -7.81 38.79 21.41
N GLN A 2 -7.94 37.66 20.74
CA GLN A 2 -7.05 36.49 21.00
C GLN A 2 -5.60 36.71 20.60
N ARG A 3 -5.29 37.42 19.51
CA ARG A 3 -3.91 37.70 19.11
C ARG A 3 -3.15 38.60 20.10
N GLN A 4 -3.85 39.50 20.79
CA GLN A 4 -3.22 40.37 21.79
C GLN A 4 -2.92 39.61 23.09
N MET A 5 -3.66 38.56 23.41
CA MET A 5 -3.44 37.75 24.61
C MET A 5 -2.15 36.90 24.49
N CYS A 6 -1.92 36.28 23.34
CA CYS A 6 -0.69 35.51 23.10
C CYS A 6 0.61 36.34 23.08
N ILE A 7 0.54 37.62 22.69
CA ILE A 7 1.71 38.50 22.70
C ILE A 7 2.04 38.95 24.14
N ARG A 8 1.02 39.09 25.00
CA ARG A 8 1.20 39.49 26.39
C ARG A 8 1.84 38.39 27.24
N ASP A 9 1.45 37.13 27.00
CA ASP A 9 2.04 35.97 27.70
C ASP A 9 3.51 35.73 27.32
N ARG A 10 3.90 36.01 26.06
CA ARG A 10 5.29 35.87 25.62
C ARG A 10 6.22 36.88 26.31
N ASN A 11 5.77 38.12 26.49
CA ASN A 11 6.57 39.15 27.13
C ASN A 11 6.75 38.94 28.65
N THR A 12 5.81 38.26 29.31
CA THR A 12 5.94 37.93 30.73
C THR A 12 6.89 36.76 30.98
N VAL A 13 6.98 35.79 30.06
CA VAL A 13 7.92 34.67 30.14
C VAL A 13 9.35 35.16 29.93
N ASP A 14 9.59 36.04 28.94
CA ASP A 14 10.92 36.60 28.67
C ASP A 14 11.43 37.51 29.80
N GLN A 15 10.56 38.19 30.53
CA GLN A 15 10.96 38.99 31.72
C GLN A 15 11.29 38.12 32.93
N GLN A 16 10.68 36.96 33.08
CA GLN A 16 11.02 36.04 34.18
C GLN A 16 12.33 35.28 33.94
N VAL A 17 12.67 34.98 32.69
CA VAL A 17 13.94 34.33 32.31
C VAL A 17 15.12 35.29 32.45
N GLY A 18 14.93 36.59 32.23
CA GLY A 18 15.97 37.61 32.37
C GLY A 18 16.31 37.97 33.83
N ALA A 19 15.43 37.72 34.80
CA ALA A 19 15.63 38.10 36.21
C ALA A 19 16.44 37.08 37.06
N HIS A 20 16.63 35.86 36.57
CA HIS A 20 17.37 34.80 37.26
C HIS A 20 18.81 34.55 36.72
N ALA A 21 19.31 35.39 35.85
CA ALA A 21 20.61 35.20 35.18
C ALA A 21 21.78 35.94 35.85
N VAL A 22 21.60 36.54 37.01
CA VAL A 22 22.69 37.25 37.73
C VAL A 22 22.73 36.80 39.19
N GLU A 23 23.25 35.64 39.46
CA GLU A 23 23.96 35.27 40.70
C GLU A 23 24.31 33.76 40.66
N GLY A 24 25.61 33.47 40.76
CA GLY A 24 26.06 32.12 41.14
C GLY A 24 27.04 31.43 40.16
N SER A 25 28.30 31.92 40.15
CA SER A 25 29.44 31.15 39.69
C SER A 25 29.78 30.07 40.73
N ALA A 26 29.62 28.79 40.41
CA ALA A 26 30.45 27.71 40.96
C ALA A 26 30.18 26.41 40.17
N SER A 27 31.26 25.87 39.66
CA SER A 27 31.50 24.58 39.02
C SER A 27 30.79 23.39 39.66
N THR A 28 30.16 22.55 38.89
CA THR A 28 30.36 21.07 38.98
C THR A 28 29.76 20.38 37.76
N ASP A 29 30.60 19.58 37.10
CA ASP A 29 30.23 18.70 36.00
C ASP A 29 29.11 17.73 36.43
N ALA A 30 27.95 17.81 35.77
CA ALA A 30 26.96 16.76 35.74
C ALA A 30 26.52 16.58 34.30
N PRO A 31 26.46 15.32 33.78
CA PRO A 31 26.10 15.08 32.39
C PRO A 31 24.65 15.53 32.17
N ALA A 32 24.47 16.39 31.18
CA ALA A 32 23.17 16.79 30.69
C ALA A 32 22.37 15.55 30.28
N SER A 33 21.39 15.19 31.09
CA SER A 33 20.32 14.28 30.70
C SER A 33 19.58 14.92 29.53
N SER A 34 19.86 14.43 28.32
CA SER A 34 19.10 14.73 27.13
C SER A 34 17.67 14.20 27.35
N GLU A 35 16.78 15.06 27.82
CA GLU A 35 15.35 14.80 27.82
C GLU A 35 14.90 14.56 26.38
N GLY A 36 14.27 13.41 26.21
CA GLY A 36 13.97 12.77 24.96
C GLY A 36 13.19 13.65 23.99
N SER A 37 13.82 13.96 22.89
CA SER A 37 13.10 14.16 21.66
C SER A 37 12.46 12.82 21.29
N SER A 38 11.15 12.68 21.41
CA SER A 38 10.34 11.61 20.86
C SER A 38 10.34 11.71 19.31
N GLY A 39 11.51 11.84 18.73
CA GLY A 39 11.74 11.78 17.31
C GLY A 39 11.56 10.34 16.87
N LEU A 40 10.53 10.10 16.07
CA LEU A 40 10.37 8.87 15.30
C LEU A 40 11.70 8.58 14.58
N THR A 41 12.43 7.60 15.06
CA THR A 41 13.71 7.20 14.48
C THR A 41 13.47 6.70 13.05
N ARG A 42 14.14 7.30 12.08
CA ARG A 42 14.22 6.80 10.69
C ARG A 42 14.87 5.41 10.70
N SER A 43 14.07 4.37 10.97
CA SER A 43 14.56 3.00 11.09
C SER A 43 14.48 2.22 9.77
N LEU A 44 13.78 2.75 8.76
CA LEU A 44 13.55 2.06 7.49
C LEU A 44 14.31 2.75 6.35
N GLY A 45 15.23 2.01 5.73
CA GLY A 45 15.95 2.50 4.55
C GLY A 45 15.04 2.60 3.31
N HIS A 46 15.42 3.43 2.34
CA HIS A 46 14.67 3.65 1.10
C HIS A 46 14.30 2.35 0.36
N ARG A 47 15.22 1.37 0.30
CA ARG A 47 14.97 0.06 -0.31
C ARG A 47 13.87 -0.73 0.41
N THR A 48 13.87 -0.69 1.74
CA THR A 48 12.84 -1.36 2.55
C THR A 48 11.47 -0.77 2.28
N MET A 49 11.38 0.54 2.16
CA MET A 49 10.13 1.24 1.86
C MET A 49 9.61 0.93 0.45
N LEU A 50 10.50 0.88 -0.53
CA LEU A 50 10.12 0.47 -1.88
C LEU A 50 9.60 -0.97 -1.89
N MET A 51 10.23 -1.89 -1.16
CA MET A 51 9.78 -3.28 -1.07
C MET A 51 8.42 -3.40 -0.38
N ILE A 52 8.20 -2.66 0.71
CA ILE A 52 6.89 -2.63 1.38
C ILE A 52 5.82 -2.06 0.44
N GLY A 53 6.09 -0.94 -0.23
CA GLY A 53 5.16 -0.34 -1.19
C GLY A 53 4.83 -1.25 -2.38
N LEU A 54 5.84 -1.88 -2.97
CA LEU A 54 5.63 -2.86 -4.03
C LEU A 54 4.88 -4.10 -3.52
N GLY A 55 5.23 -4.59 -2.33
CA GLY A 55 4.59 -5.76 -1.74
C GLY A 55 3.13 -5.53 -1.37
N SER A 56 2.76 -4.32 -0.94
CA SER A 56 1.36 -3.96 -0.68
C SER A 56 0.53 -3.86 -1.95
N ALA A 57 1.13 -3.37 -3.05
CA ALA A 57 0.47 -3.29 -4.36
C ALA A 57 0.31 -4.67 -5.03
N LEU A 58 1.19 -5.65 -4.73
CA LEU A 58 1.13 -7.01 -5.28
C LEU A 58 0.25 -7.91 -4.40
N GLY A 59 -1.07 -7.77 -4.53
CA GLY A 59 -2.07 -8.55 -3.80
C GLY A 59 -2.73 -9.66 -4.62
N THR A 60 -3.78 -10.23 -4.05
CA THR A 60 -4.61 -11.27 -4.68
C THR A 60 -5.29 -10.78 -5.95
N GLY A 61 -5.54 -9.49 -6.09
CA GLY A 61 -6.07 -8.88 -7.29
C GLY A 61 -5.22 -9.17 -8.52
N LEU A 62 -3.88 -9.15 -8.38
CA LEU A 62 -2.98 -9.52 -9.47
C LEU A 62 -2.90 -11.05 -9.64
N PHE A 63 -2.65 -11.80 -8.57
CA PHE A 63 -2.40 -13.24 -8.67
C PHE A 63 -3.67 -14.07 -8.92
N PHE A 64 -4.79 -13.71 -8.32
CA PHE A 64 -6.06 -14.43 -8.47
C PHE A 64 -6.98 -13.76 -9.48
N GLY A 65 -7.08 -12.42 -9.44
CA GLY A 65 -7.97 -11.65 -10.30
C GLY A 65 -7.54 -11.64 -11.78
N SER A 66 -6.24 -11.80 -12.09
CA SER A 66 -5.76 -11.79 -13.47
C SER A 66 -6.36 -12.92 -14.30
N GLY A 67 -6.51 -14.12 -13.72
CA GLY A 67 -7.17 -15.24 -14.40
C GLY A 67 -8.61 -14.93 -14.76
N ALA A 68 -9.37 -14.32 -13.84
CA ALA A 68 -10.74 -13.89 -14.07
C ALA A 68 -10.82 -12.77 -15.14
N ALA A 69 -9.93 -11.78 -15.09
CA ALA A 69 -9.87 -10.70 -16.07
C ALA A 69 -9.58 -11.23 -17.49
N ILE A 70 -8.63 -12.17 -17.60
CA ILE A 70 -8.33 -12.86 -18.88
C ILE A 70 -9.52 -13.71 -19.32
N GLY A 71 -10.21 -14.39 -18.41
CA GLY A 71 -11.41 -15.16 -18.74
C GLY A 71 -12.55 -14.32 -19.33
N VAL A 72 -12.67 -13.06 -18.90
CA VAL A 72 -13.68 -12.11 -19.40
C VAL A 72 -13.27 -11.42 -20.70
N ALA A 73 -12.05 -10.91 -20.77
CA ALA A 73 -11.60 -10.05 -21.87
C ALA A 73 -10.66 -10.75 -22.86
N GLY A 74 -10.23 -11.97 -22.56
CA GLY A 74 -9.21 -12.65 -23.36
C GLY A 74 -7.90 -11.86 -23.38
N PRO A 75 -7.17 -11.83 -24.51
CA PRO A 75 -5.95 -11.06 -24.67
C PRO A 75 -6.12 -9.55 -24.41
N ALA A 76 -7.33 -9.00 -24.65
CA ALA A 76 -7.65 -7.59 -24.41
C ALA A 76 -7.59 -7.19 -22.91
N ALA A 77 -7.48 -8.13 -22.00
CA ALA A 77 -7.21 -7.84 -20.59
C ALA A 77 -5.98 -6.93 -20.39
N VAL A 78 -4.97 -7.04 -21.28
CA VAL A 78 -3.80 -6.14 -21.27
C VAL A 78 -4.21 -4.68 -21.42
N VAL A 79 -5.21 -4.38 -22.24
CA VAL A 79 -5.74 -3.02 -22.42
C VAL A 79 -6.42 -2.55 -21.13
N SER A 80 -7.21 -3.40 -20.49
CA SER A 80 -7.83 -3.09 -19.20
C SER A 80 -6.78 -2.78 -18.12
N TYR A 81 -5.71 -3.58 -18.05
CA TYR A 81 -4.58 -3.30 -17.14
C TYR A 81 -3.86 -2.00 -17.47
N ALA A 82 -3.63 -1.69 -18.75
CA ALA A 82 -3.00 -0.44 -19.17
C ALA A 82 -3.84 0.79 -18.80
N LEU A 83 -5.15 0.72 -19.04
CA LEU A 83 -6.09 1.79 -18.66
C LEU A 83 -6.18 1.93 -17.13
N GLY A 84 -6.25 0.82 -16.40
CA GLY A 84 -6.22 0.81 -14.93
C GLY A 84 -4.95 1.42 -14.38
N ALA A 85 -3.79 1.03 -14.91
CA ALA A 85 -2.50 1.58 -14.51
C ALA A 85 -2.42 3.08 -14.77
N LEU A 86 -2.90 3.57 -15.92
CA LEU A 86 -2.96 4.99 -16.23
C LEU A 86 -3.83 5.76 -15.23
N LEU A 87 -5.02 5.25 -14.94
CA LEU A 87 -5.94 5.85 -13.98
C LEU A 87 -5.32 5.94 -12.59
N ILE A 88 -4.76 4.84 -12.11
CA ILE A 88 -4.10 4.78 -10.78
C ILE A 88 -2.85 5.64 -10.73
N ALA A 89 -2.09 5.75 -11.83
CA ALA A 89 -0.94 6.64 -11.88
C ALA A 89 -1.37 8.11 -11.71
N VAL A 90 -2.43 8.55 -12.36
CA VAL A 90 -2.97 9.90 -12.21
C VAL A 90 -3.45 10.15 -10.77
N ILE A 91 -4.19 9.20 -10.17
CA ILE A 91 -4.64 9.30 -8.78
C ILE A 91 -3.43 9.33 -7.83
N GLY A 92 -2.45 8.46 -8.04
CA GLY A 92 -1.24 8.38 -7.22
C GLY A 92 -0.41 9.65 -7.27
N LEU A 93 -0.27 10.28 -8.45
CA LEU A 93 0.41 11.57 -8.60
C LEU A 93 -0.34 12.68 -7.87
N ALA A 94 -1.66 12.76 -8.00
CA ALA A 94 -2.48 13.73 -7.29
C ALA A 94 -2.37 13.56 -5.76
N MET A 95 -2.39 12.31 -5.27
CA MET A 95 -2.20 12.02 -3.84
C MET A 95 -0.79 12.41 -3.36
N ALA A 96 0.24 12.14 -4.16
CA ALA A 96 1.62 12.49 -3.84
C ALA A 96 1.80 14.01 -3.78
N GLU A 97 1.20 14.75 -4.70
CA GLU A 97 1.23 16.23 -4.69
C GLU A 97 0.54 16.80 -3.44
N MET A 98 -0.64 16.29 -3.10
CA MET A 98 -1.33 16.70 -1.86
C MET A 98 -0.52 16.38 -0.61
N ALA A 99 0.11 15.21 -0.56
CA ALA A 99 0.92 14.77 0.58
C ALA A 99 2.20 15.59 0.75
N THR A 100 2.82 16.03 -0.34
CA THR A 100 4.04 16.86 -0.32
C THR A 100 3.73 18.33 -0.04
N ALA A 101 2.63 18.86 -0.57
CA ALA A 101 2.24 20.25 -0.37
C ALA A 101 1.88 20.53 1.10
N ARG A 102 1.27 19.59 1.79
CA ARG A 102 0.90 19.69 3.22
C ARG A 102 0.90 18.33 3.88
N PRO A 103 2.00 17.94 4.51
CA PRO A 103 2.09 16.69 5.26
C PRO A 103 1.25 16.81 6.54
N GLU A 104 0.03 16.26 6.50
CA GLU A 104 -0.87 16.22 7.65
C GLU A 104 -1.17 14.77 8.07
N PRO A 105 -1.28 14.51 9.38
CA PRO A 105 -1.75 13.20 9.84
C PRO A 105 -3.20 12.96 9.37
N GLY A 106 -3.48 11.78 8.82
CA GLY A 106 -4.81 11.41 8.32
C GLY A 106 -4.95 11.42 6.80
N SER A 107 -3.85 11.64 6.05
CA SER A 107 -3.75 11.42 4.62
C SER A 107 -4.89 12.06 3.80
N PHE A 108 -5.39 11.34 2.77
CA PHE A 108 -6.45 11.83 1.88
C PHE A 108 -7.78 12.15 2.59
N GLY A 109 -8.10 11.49 3.72
CA GLY A 109 -9.28 11.82 4.51
C GLY A 109 -9.19 13.18 5.21
N ALA A 110 -7.98 13.60 5.59
CA ALA A 110 -7.74 14.95 6.12
C ALA A 110 -7.82 15.99 5.01
N ALA A 111 -7.24 15.70 3.84
CA ALA A 111 -7.34 16.55 2.66
C ALA A 111 -8.78 16.73 2.21
N ALA A 112 -9.56 15.64 2.12
CA ALA A 112 -10.99 15.71 1.78
C ALA A 112 -11.78 16.58 2.78
N GLY A 113 -11.51 16.43 4.09
CA GLY A 113 -12.15 17.24 5.12
C GLY A 113 -11.84 18.72 5.00
N ARG A 114 -10.63 19.07 4.59
CA ARG A 114 -10.20 20.46 4.44
C ARG A 114 -10.76 21.15 3.20
N TYR A 115 -10.69 20.46 2.05
CA TYR A 115 -11.03 21.09 0.77
C TYR A 115 -12.51 20.95 0.38
N LEU A 116 -13.15 19.85 0.84
CA LEU A 116 -14.54 19.52 0.50
C LEU A 116 -15.49 19.59 1.71
N GLY A 117 -14.94 19.85 2.91
CA GLY A 117 -15.70 19.96 4.16
C GLY A 117 -15.65 18.68 5.02
N GLU A 118 -16.01 18.84 6.31
CA GLU A 118 -15.89 17.78 7.31
C GLU A 118 -16.65 16.50 6.96
N TRP A 119 -17.81 16.63 6.32
CA TRP A 119 -18.60 15.49 5.85
C TRP A 119 -17.84 14.66 4.82
N ALA A 120 -17.20 15.29 3.86
CA ALA A 120 -16.39 14.59 2.85
C ALA A 120 -15.21 13.85 3.47
N GLY A 121 -14.54 14.47 4.46
CA GLY A 121 -13.48 13.82 5.22
C GLY A 121 -13.97 12.62 6.02
N TYR A 122 -15.14 12.72 6.65
CA TYR A 122 -15.77 11.62 7.37
C TYR A 122 -16.09 10.45 6.43
N VAL A 123 -16.80 10.72 5.33
CA VAL A 123 -17.18 9.70 4.35
C VAL A 123 -15.95 9.01 3.75
N SER A 124 -14.92 9.78 3.37
CA SER A 124 -13.69 9.23 2.80
C SER A 124 -13.01 8.24 3.74
N ARG A 125 -12.93 8.55 5.04
CA ARG A 125 -12.32 7.66 6.03
C ARG A 125 -13.13 6.38 6.22
N TRP A 126 -14.46 6.49 6.28
CA TRP A 126 -15.34 5.34 6.42
C TRP A 126 -15.31 4.45 5.17
N CYS A 127 -15.34 5.05 3.98
CA CYS A 127 -15.23 4.30 2.73
C CYS A 127 -13.88 3.55 2.65
N TYR A 128 -12.78 4.20 3.03
CA TYR A 128 -11.47 3.54 3.05
C TYR A 128 -11.42 2.39 4.04
N TRP A 129 -11.94 2.59 5.26
CA TRP A 129 -12.03 1.53 6.25
C TRP A 129 -12.85 0.34 5.73
N ALA A 130 -14.04 0.59 5.19
CA ALA A 130 -14.91 -0.46 4.66
C ALA A 130 -14.26 -1.20 3.49
N ALA A 131 -13.64 -0.48 2.55
CA ALA A 131 -12.90 -1.07 1.44
C ALA A 131 -11.75 -1.95 1.91
N SER A 132 -10.98 -1.50 2.93
CA SER A 132 -9.87 -2.25 3.50
C SER A 132 -10.33 -3.55 4.17
N VAL A 133 -11.46 -3.52 4.90
CA VAL A 133 -12.05 -4.72 5.53
C VAL A 133 -12.52 -5.72 4.49
N ILE A 134 -13.19 -5.24 3.43
CA ILE A 134 -13.67 -6.09 2.33
C ILE A 134 -12.48 -6.70 1.57
N ALA A 135 -11.45 -5.90 1.28
CA ALA A 135 -10.24 -6.38 0.61
C ALA A 135 -9.52 -7.45 1.43
N LEU A 136 -9.33 -7.22 2.74
CA LEU A 136 -8.74 -8.21 3.64
C LEU A 136 -9.54 -9.52 3.66
N GLY A 137 -10.87 -9.43 3.74
CA GLY A 137 -11.74 -10.60 3.66
C GLY A 137 -11.55 -11.39 2.36
N GLY A 138 -11.48 -10.68 1.23
CA GLY A 138 -11.21 -11.28 -0.08
C GLY A 138 -9.84 -11.97 -0.14
N GLU A 139 -8.80 -11.37 0.44
CA GLU A 139 -7.45 -11.97 0.50
C GLU A 139 -7.42 -13.25 1.34
N VAL A 140 -8.12 -13.28 2.47
CA VAL A 140 -8.22 -14.48 3.33
C VAL A 140 -8.92 -15.60 2.59
N VAL A 141 -10.00 -15.30 1.88
CA VAL A 141 -10.74 -16.30 1.08
C VAL A 141 -9.88 -16.82 -0.07
N ALA A 142 -9.20 -15.95 -0.80
CA ALA A 142 -8.32 -16.34 -1.89
C ALA A 142 -7.16 -17.22 -1.40
N ALA A 143 -6.54 -16.87 -0.27
CA ALA A 143 -5.50 -17.70 0.35
C ALA A 143 -6.04 -19.08 0.73
N GLY A 144 -7.26 -19.15 1.27
CA GLY A 144 -7.96 -20.41 1.55
C GLY A 144 -8.19 -21.24 0.29
N ALA A 145 -8.59 -20.61 -0.82
CA ALA A 145 -8.79 -21.28 -2.10
C ALA A 145 -7.49 -21.86 -2.68
N TYR A 146 -6.36 -21.14 -2.55
CA TYR A 146 -5.05 -21.67 -2.92
C TYR A 146 -4.65 -22.90 -2.09
N LEU A 147 -4.89 -22.90 -0.80
CA LEU A 147 -4.62 -24.05 0.06
C LEU A 147 -5.53 -25.24 -0.33
N GLN A 148 -6.79 -24.99 -0.65
CA GLN A 148 -7.72 -26.01 -1.08
C GLN A 148 -7.29 -26.71 -2.39
N TYR A 149 -6.57 -26.01 -3.27
CA TYR A 149 -6.01 -26.63 -4.48
C TYR A 149 -5.06 -27.80 -4.15
N TRP A 150 -4.27 -27.69 -3.07
CA TRP A 150 -3.36 -28.75 -2.63
C TRP A 150 -4.06 -29.84 -1.81
N TRP A 151 -5.14 -29.48 -1.10
CA TRP A 151 -5.92 -30.41 -0.28
C TRP A 151 -7.42 -30.31 -0.61
N PRO A 152 -7.85 -30.84 -1.76
CA PRO A 152 -9.24 -30.67 -2.25
C PRO A 152 -10.28 -31.34 -1.37
N GLN A 153 -9.87 -32.29 -0.51
CA GLN A 153 -10.78 -33.00 0.41
C GLN A 153 -11.21 -32.14 1.61
N THR A 154 -10.51 -31.06 1.89
CA THR A 154 -10.80 -30.18 3.03
C THR A 154 -11.71 -29.03 2.59
N SER A 155 -12.70 -28.70 3.41
CA SER A 155 -13.60 -27.59 3.08
C SER A 155 -12.88 -26.26 3.09
N LEU A 156 -13.27 -25.36 2.18
CA LEU A 156 -12.73 -24.00 2.07
C LEU A 156 -12.80 -23.24 3.40
N SER A 157 -13.90 -23.42 4.14
CA SER A 157 -14.12 -22.73 5.43
C SER A 157 -13.03 -23.03 6.47
N VAL A 158 -12.50 -24.26 6.48
CA VAL A 158 -11.41 -24.64 7.39
C VAL A 158 -10.13 -23.85 7.04
N PHE A 159 -9.78 -23.76 5.77
CA PHE A 159 -8.60 -23.01 5.34
C PHE A 159 -8.76 -21.51 5.58
N VAL A 160 -9.93 -20.95 5.29
CA VAL A 160 -10.25 -19.54 5.58
C VAL A 160 -10.11 -19.26 7.08
N ALA A 161 -10.66 -20.11 7.95
CA ALA A 161 -10.52 -19.95 9.39
C ALA A 161 -9.05 -20.06 9.86
N LEU A 162 -8.28 -20.98 9.28
CA LEU A 162 -6.88 -21.20 9.60
C LEU A 162 -6.01 -19.99 9.19
N VAL A 163 -6.23 -19.47 7.98
CA VAL A 163 -5.55 -18.26 7.49
C VAL A 163 -5.91 -17.04 8.33
N ALA A 164 -7.20 -16.85 8.63
CA ALA A 164 -7.66 -15.76 9.49
C ALA A 164 -7.00 -15.83 10.88
N LEU A 165 -6.96 -17.01 11.48
CA LEU A 165 -6.32 -17.23 12.79
C LEU A 165 -4.82 -16.92 12.72
N ALA A 166 -4.12 -17.37 11.66
CA ALA A 166 -2.70 -17.08 11.46
C ALA A 166 -2.44 -15.58 11.36
N ILE A 167 -3.27 -14.84 10.61
CA ILE A 167 -3.17 -13.38 10.51
C ILE A 167 -3.38 -12.72 11.87
N ILE A 168 -4.38 -13.14 12.64
CA ILE A 168 -4.66 -12.62 13.98
C ILE A 168 -3.43 -12.84 14.89
N VAL A 169 -2.90 -14.06 14.91
CA VAL A 169 -1.72 -14.40 15.73
C VAL A 169 -0.52 -13.55 15.34
N ILE A 170 -0.24 -13.40 14.04
CA ILE A 170 0.88 -12.56 13.57
C ILE A 170 0.70 -11.10 13.99
N ASN A 171 -0.52 -10.58 13.93
CA ASN A 171 -0.82 -9.20 14.35
C ASN A 171 -0.74 -8.99 15.88
N LEU A 172 -0.92 -10.04 16.68
CA LEU A 172 -0.71 -9.98 18.13
C LEU A 172 0.78 -10.03 18.51
N LEU A 173 1.66 -10.40 17.59
CA LEU A 173 3.11 -10.36 17.79
C LEU A 173 3.63 -8.91 17.75
N SER A 174 4.91 -8.74 18.05
CA SER A 174 5.49 -7.38 18.06
C SER A 174 5.50 -6.73 16.67
N VAL A 175 5.31 -5.41 16.61
CA VAL A 175 5.37 -4.59 15.38
C VAL A 175 6.68 -4.80 14.60
N ARG A 176 7.80 -5.05 15.29
CA ARG A 176 9.10 -5.36 14.65
C ARG A 176 9.11 -6.70 13.92
N ALA A 177 8.42 -7.70 14.48
CA ALA A 177 8.28 -9.01 13.83
C ALA A 177 7.42 -8.90 12.58
N PHE A 178 6.31 -8.15 12.67
CA PHE A 178 5.42 -7.85 11.55
C PHE A 178 6.18 -7.17 10.40
N GLY A 179 6.90 -6.07 10.65
CA GLY A 179 7.64 -5.36 9.60
C GLY A 179 8.72 -6.21 8.93
N ARG A 180 9.41 -7.11 9.66
CA ARG A 180 10.36 -8.06 9.06
C ARG A 180 9.66 -9.10 8.19
N ALA A 181 8.54 -9.64 8.65
CA ALA A 181 7.74 -10.59 7.88
C ALA A 181 7.23 -9.96 6.57
N GLU A 182 6.75 -8.71 6.63
CA GLU A 182 6.27 -7.97 5.47
C GLU A 182 7.36 -7.80 4.40
N VAL A 183 8.58 -7.43 4.78
CA VAL A 183 9.71 -7.32 3.85
C VAL A 183 10.04 -8.66 3.20
N VAL A 184 10.06 -9.74 3.98
CA VAL A 184 10.33 -11.09 3.46
C VAL A 184 9.25 -11.51 2.46
N PHE A 185 7.97 -11.36 2.81
CA PHE A 185 6.86 -11.71 1.92
C PHE A 185 6.82 -10.83 0.68
N SER A 186 7.10 -9.54 0.80
CA SER A 186 7.18 -8.62 -0.35
C SER A 186 8.28 -9.03 -1.31
N THR A 187 9.48 -9.35 -0.78
CA THR A 187 10.60 -9.81 -1.59
C THR A 187 10.26 -11.12 -2.29
N LEU A 188 9.62 -12.06 -1.59
CA LEU A 188 9.18 -13.33 -2.15
C LEU A 188 8.17 -13.13 -3.29
N LYS A 189 7.16 -12.26 -3.11
CA LYS A 189 6.16 -11.94 -4.14
C LYS A 189 6.82 -11.35 -5.40
N VAL A 190 7.71 -10.36 -5.23
CA VAL A 190 8.41 -9.73 -6.35
C VAL A 190 9.28 -10.73 -7.08
N THR A 191 10.04 -11.55 -6.35
CA THR A 191 10.90 -12.58 -6.94
C THR A 191 10.08 -13.62 -7.71
N ALA A 192 8.98 -14.09 -7.13
CA ALA A 192 8.08 -15.04 -7.79
C ALA A 192 7.47 -14.46 -9.08
N LEU A 193 7.05 -13.19 -9.05
CA LEU A 193 6.50 -12.51 -10.20
C LEU A 193 7.54 -12.37 -11.33
N VAL A 194 8.76 -11.92 -11.00
CA VAL A 194 9.85 -11.81 -11.97
C VAL A 194 10.20 -13.18 -12.56
N ALA A 195 10.32 -14.19 -11.71
CA ALA A 195 10.58 -15.56 -12.18
C ALA A 195 9.48 -16.06 -13.12
N PHE A 196 8.21 -15.81 -12.76
CA PHE A 196 7.07 -16.17 -13.63
C PHE A 196 7.13 -15.47 -14.99
N ILE A 197 7.42 -14.16 -15.01
CA ILE A 197 7.55 -13.39 -16.26
C ILE A 197 8.69 -13.96 -17.12
N LEU A 198 9.84 -14.25 -16.51
CA LEU A 198 10.98 -14.81 -17.26
C LEU A 198 10.67 -16.19 -17.82
N VAL A 199 10.06 -17.07 -17.03
CA VAL A 199 9.64 -18.39 -17.48
C VAL A 199 8.62 -18.27 -18.62
N ALA A 200 7.60 -17.44 -18.46
CA ALA A 200 6.59 -17.22 -19.49
C ALA A 200 7.21 -16.69 -20.78
N LEU A 201 8.15 -15.75 -20.69
CA LEU A 201 8.85 -15.21 -21.86
C LEU A 201 9.68 -16.29 -22.59
N VAL A 202 10.40 -17.12 -21.82
CA VAL A 202 11.16 -18.24 -22.39
C VAL A 202 10.23 -19.24 -23.10
N LEU A 203 9.10 -19.59 -22.48
CA LEU A 203 8.12 -20.50 -23.08
C LEU A 203 7.51 -19.94 -24.36
N VAL A 204 7.17 -18.66 -24.39
CA VAL A 204 6.59 -18.01 -25.59
C VAL A 204 7.60 -17.93 -26.72
N LEU A 205 8.87 -17.60 -26.44
CA LEU A 205 9.88 -17.37 -27.46
C LEU A 205 10.56 -18.65 -27.93
N PHE A 206 10.82 -19.59 -27.04
CA PHE A 206 11.63 -20.77 -27.35
C PHE A 206 10.84 -22.09 -27.30
N GLY A 207 9.67 -22.12 -26.67
CA GLY A 207 8.92 -23.33 -26.42
C GLY A 207 9.61 -24.26 -25.40
N VAL A 208 9.12 -25.50 -25.34
CA VAL A 208 9.72 -26.58 -24.53
C VAL A 208 9.79 -27.87 -25.39
N PRO A 209 10.64 -28.84 -25.03
CA PRO A 209 10.68 -30.14 -25.74
C PRO A 209 9.27 -30.75 -25.80
N GLY A 210 8.79 -31.01 -27.04
CA GLY A 210 7.45 -31.52 -27.30
C GLY A 210 6.35 -30.47 -27.53
N HIS A 211 6.61 -29.20 -27.23
CA HIS A 211 5.69 -28.09 -27.52
C HIS A 211 6.46 -26.94 -28.18
N PRO A 212 6.25 -26.73 -29.52
CA PRO A 212 6.94 -25.66 -30.23
C PRO A 212 6.58 -24.29 -29.66
N ALA A 213 7.45 -23.30 -29.85
CA ALA A 213 7.19 -21.93 -29.47
C ALA A 213 5.90 -21.44 -30.13
N THR A 214 4.97 -20.99 -29.30
CA THR A 214 3.66 -20.51 -29.79
C THR A 214 3.73 -19.07 -30.27
N GLY A 215 4.77 -18.33 -29.85
CA GLY A 215 4.91 -16.92 -30.18
C GLY A 215 3.70 -16.12 -29.69
N PHE A 216 3.30 -15.15 -30.50
CA PHE A 216 2.13 -14.31 -30.23
C PHE A 216 0.86 -14.76 -30.95
N ALA A 217 0.90 -15.93 -31.66
CA ALA A 217 -0.23 -16.43 -32.42
C ALA A 217 -1.48 -16.62 -31.57
N HIS A 218 -1.33 -17.13 -30.35
CA HIS A 218 -2.45 -17.36 -29.44
C HIS A 218 -3.17 -16.07 -29.00
N LEU A 219 -2.61 -14.88 -29.21
CA LEU A 219 -3.31 -13.63 -28.98
C LEU A 219 -4.45 -13.37 -29.98
N THR A 220 -4.48 -14.13 -31.10
CA THR A 220 -5.46 -13.92 -32.19
C THR A 220 -6.23 -15.18 -32.58
N ASP A 221 -5.78 -16.37 -32.15
CA ASP A 221 -6.32 -17.64 -32.64
C ASP A 221 -7.75 -17.96 -32.16
N HIS A 222 -8.14 -17.46 -30.98
CA HIS A 222 -9.40 -17.82 -30.33
C HIS A 222 -10.43 -16.66 -30.33
N GLY A 223 -10.81 -16.22 -31.52
CA GLY A 223 -11.79 -15.14 -31.69
C GLY A 223 -11.17 -13.74 -31.77
N GLY A 224 -9.85 -13.68 -32.05
CA GLY A 224 -9.12 -12.42 -32.19
C GLY A 224 -8.63 -11.84 -30.85
N PHE A 225 -8.03 -10.67 -30.95
CA PHE A 225 -7.47 -9.96 -29.76
C PHE A 225 -8.56 -9.52 -28.76
N MET A 226 -9.77 -9.23 -29.24
CA MET A 226 -10.92 -8.78 -28.41
C MET A 226 -12.14 -9.70 -28.65
N PRO A 227 -12.13 -10.95 -28.18
CA PRO A 227 -13.21 -11.90 -28.44
C PRO A 227 -14.57 -11.44 -27.86
N GLY A 228 -14.57 -10.69 -26.76
CA GLY A 228 -15.77 -10.11 -26.14
C GLY A 228 -16.03 -8.66 -26.51
N GLY A 229 -15.31 -8.09 -27.50
CA GLY A 229 -15.46 -6.69 -27.91
C GLY A 229 -15.11 -5.67 -26.83
N MET A 230 -15.49 -4.41 -27.02
CA MET A 230 -15.21 -3.31 -26.09
C MET A 230 -15.88 -3.51 -24.73
N GLU A 231 -17.04 -4.16 -24.67
CA GLU A 231 -17.77 -4.41 -23.44
C GLU A 231 -16.95 -5.28 -22.47
N SER A 232 -16.25 -6.29 -22.97
CA SER A 232 -15.40 -7.16 -22.16
C SER A 232 -14.24 -6.42 -21.49
N ILE A 233 -13.71 -5.36 -22.11
CA ILE A 233 -12.67 -4.50 -21.54
C ILE A 233 -13.25 -3.76 -20.32
N TRP A 234 -14.46 -3.20 -20.43
CA TRP A 234 -15.11 -2.51 -19.31
C TRP A 234 -15.49 -3.46 -18.19
N LEU A 235 -16.00 -4.65 -18.49
CA LEU A 235 -16.32 -5.65 -17.50
C LEU A 235 -15.07 -6.12 -16.74
N SER A 236 -13.99 -6.41 -17.47
CA SER A 236 -12.72 -6.80 -16.83
C SER A 236 -12.07 -5.66 -16.04
N MET A 237 -12.37 -4.40 -16.37
CA MET A 237 -11.84 -3.23 -15.66
C MET A 237 -12.21 -3.24 -14.17
N SER A 238 -13.40 -3.70 -13.81
CA SER A 238 -13.83 -3.82 -12.42
C SER A 238 -12.96 -4.80 -11.62
N ILE A 239 -12.56 -5.91 -12.26
CA ILE A 239 -11.65 -6.92 -11.67
C ILE A 239 -10.23 -6.37 -11.61
N VAL A 240 -9.79 -5.72 -12.69
CA VAL A 240 -8.45 -5.13 -12.80
C VAL A 240 -8.24 -4.02 -11.77
N MET A 241 -9.24 -3.17 -11.50
CA MET A 241 -9.15 -2.12 -10.48
C MET A 241 -8.87 -2.69 -9.09
N PHE A 242 -9.38 -3.89 -8.78
CA PHE A 242 -9.07 -4.57 -7.53
C PHE A 242 -7.58 -4.99 -7.45
N ALA A 243 -6.93 -5.26 -8.58
CA ALA A 243 -5.50 -5.58 -8.61
C ALA A 243 -4.59 -4.40 -8.23
N PHE A 244 -5.11 -3.16 -8.27
CA PHE A 244 -4.37 -1.96 -7.90
C PHE A 244 -4.66 -1.46 -6.48
N VAL A 245 -5.50 -2.16 -5.71
CA VAL A 245 -5.73 -1.87 -4.29
C VAL A 245 -4.41 -2.07 -3.53
N GLY A 246 -4.06 -1.12 -2.68
CA GLY A 246 -2.78 -1.12 -1.93
C GLY A 246 -1.74 -0.14 -2.48
N VAL A 247 -1.89 0.36 -3.72
CA VAL A 247 -0.99 1.39 -4.29
C VAL A 247 -1.05 2.68 -3.46
N GLU A 248 -2.20 2.99 -2.88
CA GLU A 248 -2.42 4.15 -2.01
C GLU A 248 -1.59 4.12 -0.71
N VAL A 249 -1.09 2.97 -0.30
CA VAL A 249 -0.24 2.82 0.89
C VAL A 249 1.10 3.53 0.68
N VAL A 250 1.59 3.62 -0.56
CA VAL A 250 2.87 4.26 -0.88
C VAL A 250 2.88 5.74 -0.50
N PRO A 251 1.98 6.61 -1.01
CA PRO A 251 1.97 8.03 -0.62
C PRO A 251 1.66 8.23 0.87
N VAL A 252 0.83 7.40 1.48
CA VAL A 252 0.52 7.45 2.91
C VAL A 252 1.77 7.18 3.75
N SER A 253 2.59 6.22 3.37
CA SER A 253 3.84 5.89 4.07
C SER A 253 4.87 7.02 3.97
N TYR A 254 4.92 7.75 2.86
CA TYR A 254 5.81 8.90 2.70
C TYR A 254 5.47 10.07 3.62
N THR A 255 4.19 10.33 3.90
CA THR A 255 3.80 11.43 4.81
C THR A 255 4.26 11.22 6.24
N HIS A 256 4.36 9.98 6.69
CA HIS A 256 4.88 9.65 8.02
C HIS A 256 6.41 9.75 8.14
N LEU A 257 7.13 9.84 7.02
CA LEU A 257 8.60 9.80 6.99
C LEU A 257 9.24 11.12 6.57
N THR A 258 8.50 12.00 5.94
CA THR A 258 9.01 13.29 5.44
C THR A 258 8.61 14.49 6.31
N LEU A 259 8.02 14.27 7.49
CA LEU A 259 7.89 15.36 8.46
C LEU A 259 9.32 15.84 8.79
N PRO A 260 9.76 17.02 8.29
CA PRO A 260 11.03 17.56 8.69
C PRO A 260 10.92 17.89 10.15
N THR A 261 11.81 17.34 10.96
CA THR A 261 12.19 17.97 12.22
C THR A 261 12.78 19.33 11.86
N ILE A 262 11.95 20.37 11.92
CA ILE A 262 12.41 21.75 12.06
C ILE A 262 12.62 22.00 13.52
#